data_1343d15e3b7efb186f134d0f83fdeabe
#
_entry.id   1343d15e3b7efb186f134d0f83fdeabe
#
_cell.length_a   1.000
_cell.length_b   1.000
_cell.length_c   1.000
_cell.angle_alpha   90.00
_cell.angle_beta   90.00
_cell.angle_gamma   90.00
#
_symmetry.space_group_name_H-M   'P 1'
#
loop_
_entity.id
_entity.type
_entity.pdbx_description
1 polymer ?
#
loop_
_entity_poly.entity_id
_entity_poly.type
_entity_poly.pdbx_seq_one_letter_code
_entity_poly.pdbx_strand_id
1 'polypeptide(L)'
;ADLTAAFWWEVWLPVRGQGQRQAAVEDFKKLARLAECVVSDKQVNFPERTVLLMYGSQQQLSRSVMTLNCVAELRYAKETAEFFDGMDIVEQREWADDLQLRVQLPPSDDTAPRVCLLDSGVMRAHPLLEPLMDVGDLHTVEPLWGVDDEADHGTGLAGLAAYGDLTDALSSAEPIKISNRLESVKLVPAEGANEGDARHHAYLFTEGVSRPEISAPNRQRVFTSAVTASDY
;
A
#
# COMPACT_ATOMS: atom_id res chain seq x y z
N ALA A 1 10.18 12.27 23.01
CA ALA A 1 10.37 12.63 21.60
C ALA A 1 11.25 13.87 21.52
N ASP A 2 12.21 13.88 20.60
CA ASP A 2 13.08 15.06 20.37
C ASP A 2 12.28 16.10 19.58
N LEU A 3 11.90 17.18 20.25
CA LEU A 3 11.12 18.27 19.65
C LEU A 3 11.92 19.12 18.65
N THR A 4 13.24 18.94 18.62
CA THR A 4 14.16 19.69 17.75
C THR A 4 14.43 18.96 16.43
N ALA A 5 14.13 17.68 16.34
CA ALA A 5 14.26 16.92 15.11
C ALA A 5 13.32 17.49 14.04
N ALA A 6 13.86 17.75 12.86
CA ALA A 6 13.09 18.27 11.73
C ALA A 6 12.76 17.13 10.75
N PHE A 7 11.54 17.14 10.25
CA PHE A 7 11.03 16.18 9.28
C PHE A 7 10.00 16.84 8.37
N TRP A 8 9.54 16.12 7.36
CA TRP A 8 8.48 16.56 6.49
C TRP A 8 7.11 16.37 7.12
N TRP A 9 6.25 17.39 7.00
CA TRP A 9 4.87 17.42 7.42
C TRP A 9 3.95 17.57 6.21
N GLU A 10 2.85 16.83 6.17
CA GLU A 10 1.70 17.16 5.36
C GLU A 10 0.86 18.21 6.08
N VAL A 11 0.74 19.37 5.46
CA VAL A 11 -0.04 20.48 5.98
C VAL A 11 -1.33 20.60 5.19
N TRP A 12 -2.44 20.39 5.85
CA TRP A 12 -3.77 20.46 5.29
C TRP A 12 -4.40 21.82 5.59
N LEU A 13 -4.50 22.69 4.56
CA LEU A 13 -5.09 24.03 4.68
C LEU A 13 -6.58 23.98 4.32
N PRO A 14 -7.47 24.62 5.10
CA PRO A 14 -8.88 24.72 4.78
C PRO A 14 -9.11 25.71 3.64
N VAL A 15 -10.00 25.36 2.70
CA VAL A 15 -10.48 26.26 1.65
C VAL A 15 -11.83 26.81 2.10
N ARG A 16 -11.86 28.09 2.51
CA ARG A 16 -13.05 28.73 3.11
C ARG A 16 -13.98 29.41 2.09
N GLY A 17 -13.64 29.41 0.79
CA GLY A 17 -14.45 30.00 -0.28
C GLY A 17 -13.80 29.94 -1.64
N GLN A 18 -14.60 30.12 -2.70
CA GLN A 18 -14.09 30.18 -4.07
C GLN A 18 -13.13 31.37 -4.22
N GLY A 19 -11.96 31.14 -4.77
CA GLY A 19 -10.91 32.16 -4.99
C GLY A 19 -9.98 32.44 -3.81
N GLN A 20 -10.25 31.93 -2.61
CA GLN A 20 -9.41 32.18 -1.42
C GLN A 20 -8.27 31.17 -1.24
N ARG A 21 -8.23 30.09 -2.04
CA ARG A 21 -7.24 29.03 -1.94
C ARG A 21 -5.81 29.55 -2.04
N GLN A 22 -5.53 30.32 -3.08
CA GLN A 22 -4.17 30.83 -3.31
C GLN A 22 -3.73 31.79 -2.22
N ALA A 23 -4.63 32.65 -1.72
CA ALA A 23 -4.34 33.55 -0.60
C ALA A 23 -3.99 32.76 0.68
N ALA A 24 -4.76 31.72 1.00
CA ALA A 24 -4.49 30.85 2.16
C ALA A 24 -3.12 30.16 2.05
N VAL A 25 -2.75 29.67 0.86
CA VAL A 25 -1.45 29.07 0.60
C VAL A 25 -0.31 30.07 0.78
N GLU A 26 -0.44 31.27 0.19
CA GLU A 26 0.59 32.30 0.30
C GLU A 26 0.74 32.81 1.73
N ASP A 27 -0.35 32.99 2.47
CA ASP A 27 -0.31 33.39 3.86
C ASP A 27 0.35 32.32 4.74
N PHE A 28 0.04 31.04 4.52
CA PHE A 28 0.70 29.93 5.19
C PHE A 28 2.19 29.91 4.87
N LYS A 29 2.59 30.01 3.58
CA LYS A 29 4.00 30.04 3.18
C LYS A 29 4.77 31.17 3.84
N LYS A 30 4.18 32.36 3.99
CA LYS A 30 4.79 33.49 4.71
C LYS A 30 5.02 33.15 6.18
N LEU A 31 4.00 32.62 6.86
CA LEU A 31 4.08 32.27 8.27
C LEU A 31 5.08 31.14 8.55
N ALA A 32 5.12 30.12 7.68
CA ALA A 32 6.06 29.01 7.78
C ALA A 32 7.52 29.49 7.62
N ARG A 33 7.78 30.42 6.68
CA ARG A 33 9.10 31.04 6.52
C ARG A 33 9.53 31.85 7.76
N LEU A 34 8.60 32.56 8.41
CA LEU A 34 8.86 33.25 9.67
C LEU A 34 9.19 32.29 10.81
N ALA A 35 8.69 31.07 10.75
CA ALA A 35 9.03 29.99 11.68
C ALA A 35 10.29 29.21 11.27
N GLU A 36 11.02 29.70 10.26
CA GLU A 36 12.23 29.05 9.70
C GLU A 36 11.97 27.65 9.14
N CYS A 37 10.73 27.37 8.70
CA CYS A 37 10.35 26.15 8.02
C CYS A 37 10.47 26.31 6.49
N VAL A 38 10.76 25.21 5.81
CA VAL A 38 10.79 25.14 4.34
C VAL A 38 9.48 24.57 3.84
N VAL A 39 8.85 25.22 2.86
CA VAL A 39 7.59 24.74 2.25
C VAL A 39 7.83 24.41 0.79
N SER A 40 7.36 23.22 0.38
CA SER A 40 7.41 22.78 -1.03
C SER A 40 6.56 23.70 -1.92
N ASP A 41 7.00 23.90 -3.15
CA ASP A 41 6.22 24.63 -4.16
C ASP A 41 5.09 23.77 -4.77
N LYS A 42 5.16 22.47 -4.60
CA LYS A 42 4.12 21.53 -5.07
C LYS A 42 2.95 21.50 -4.07
N GLN A 43 1.73 21.45 -4.58
CA GLN A 43 0.52 21.34 -3.77
C GLN A 43 -0.50 20.39 -4.41
N VAL A 44 -1.31 19.76 -3.58
CA VAL A 44 -2.45 18.93 -4.02
C VAL A 44 -3.74 19.63 -3.60
N ASN A 45 -4.68 19.79 -4.55
CA ASN A 45 -5.92 20.51 -4.33
C ASN A 45 -7.12 19.56 -4.27
N PHE A 46 -7.80 19.53 -3.14
CA PHE A 46 -9.10 18.90 -2.95
C PHE A 46 -10.21 19.99 -2.90
N PRO A 47 -11.49 19.65 -3.04
CA PRO A 47 -12.57 20.65 -3.01
C PRO A 47 -12.52 21.57 -1.79
N GLU A 48 -12.29 21.02 -0.60
CA GLU A 48 -12.32 21.76 0.68
C GLU A 48 -10.96 21.88 1.37
N ARG A 49 -9.90 21.36 0.77
CA ARG A 49 -8.55 21.34 1.35
C ARG A 49 -7.49 21.58 0.30
N THR A 50 -6.36 22.12 0.75
CA THR A 50 -5.12 22.13 -0.02
C THR A 50 -4.01 21.50 0.85
N VAL A 51 -3.28 20.56 0.29
CA VAL A 51 -2.19 19.87 0.97
C VAL A 51 -0.85 20.37 0.44
N LEU A 52 0.04 20.71 1.35
CA LEU A 52 1.42 21.15 1.09
C LEU A 52 2.36 20.30 1.92
N LEU A 53 3.59 20.15 1.46
CA LEU A 53 4.67 19.60 2.26
C LEU A 53 5.49 20.74 2.91
N MET A 54 5.80 20.59 4.20
CA MET A 54 6.61 21.51 4.96
C MET A 54 7.66 20.76 5.74
N TYR A 55 8.92 21.20 5.67
CA TYR A 55 10.01 20.66 6.46
C TYR A 55 10.32 21.56 7.65
N GLY A 56 10.34 20.98 8.84
CA GLY A 56 10.62 21.69 10.08
C GLY A 56 10.42 20.84 11.32
N SER A 57 10.86 21.35 12.48
CA SER A 57 10.71 20.66 13.76
C SER A 57 9.43 21.07 14.49
N GLN A 58 8.98 20.24 15.42
CA GLN A 58 7.86 20.59 16.32
C GLN A 58 8.13 21.88 17.10
N GLN A 59 9.40 22.10 17.50
CA GLN A 59 9.80 23.31 18.22
C GLN A 59 9.63 24.57 17.36
N GLN A 60 9.97 24.52 16.06
CA GLN A 60 9.75 25.63 15.13
C GLN A 60 8.25 25.92 14.96
N LEU A 61 7.43 24.90 14.74
CA LEU A 61 5.98 25.04 14.60
C LEU A 61 5.32 25.59 15.86
N SER A 62 5.74 25.17 17.05
CA SER A 62 5.16 25.60 18.32
C SER A 62 5.43 27.09 18.63
N ARG A 63 6.43 27.71 18.00
CA ARG A 63 6.73 29.14 18.15
C ARG A 63 5.74 30.04 17.44
N SER A 64 4.95 29.53 16.52
CA SER A 64 3.99 30.30 15.73
C SER A 64 2.56 29.78 15.87
N VAL A 65 1.84 30.27 16.87
CA VAL A 65 0.40 30.00 17.04
C VAL A 65 -0.40 30.44 15.80
N MET A 66 0.04 31.49 15.10
CA MET A 66 -0.61 31.95 13.87
C MET A 66 -0.48 30.95 12.74
N THR A 67 0.67 30.28 12.60
CA THR A 67 0.86 29.22 11.61
C THR A 67 -0.08 28.06 11.90
N LEU A 68 -0.20 27.65 13.16
CA LEU A 68 -1.10 26.55 13.57
C LEU A 68 -2.59 26.90 13.34
N ASN A 69 -3.00 28.16 13.53
CA ASN A 69 -4.37 28.61 13.30
C ASN A 69 -4.80 28.59 11.82
N CYS A 70 -3.85 28.61 10.90
CA CYS A 70 -4.14 28.51 9.45
C CYS A 70 -4.29 27.07 8.99
N VAL A 71 -3.89 26.09 9.80
CA VAL A 71 -3.84 24.67 9.45
C VAL A 71 -5.09 23.96 9.96
N ALA A 72 -5.75 23.18 9.10
CA ALA A 72 -6.87 22.33 9.50
C ALA A 72 -6.34 21.02 10.11
N GLU A 73 -5.28 20.47 9.55
CA GLU A 73 -4.67 19.23 10.01
C GLU A 73 -3.17 19.23 9.69
N LEU A 74 -2.39 18.64 10.57
CA LEU A 74 -0.96 18.44 10.41
C LEU A 74 -0.66 16.96 10.62
N ARG A 75 -0.08 16.33 9.61
CA ARG A 75 0.30 14.93 9.65
C ARG A 75 1.79 14.80 9.39
N TYR A 76 2.39 13.74 9.88
CA TYR A 76 3.69 13.31 9.38
C TYR A 76 3.56 13.03 7.88
N ALA A 77 4.44 13.64 7.07
CA ALA A 77 4.57 13.19 5.69
C ALA A 77 5.20 11.80 5.73
N LYS A 78 4.45 10.83 5.25
CA LYS A 78 4.97 9.49 5.08
C LYS A 78 6.06 9.52 4.00
N GLU A 79 7.08 8.69 4.17
CA GLU A 79 7.94 8.36 3.04
C GLU A 79 7.04 7.91 1.89
N THR A 80 7.25 8.48 0.72
CA THR A 80 6.43 8.11 -0.43
C THR A 80 6.92 6.80 -1.01
N ALA A 81 6.04 6.03 -1.64
CA ALA A 81 6.43 4.83 -2.37
C ALA A 81 7.54 5.12 -3.41
N GLU A 82 7.56 6.35 -3.98
CA GLU A 82 8.63 6.83 -4.87
C GLU A 82 10.03 6.74 -4.25
N PHE A 83 10.16 6.88 -2.93
CA PHE A 83 11.46 6.75 -2.25
C PHE A 83 11.98 5.32 -2.39
N PHE A 84 11.14 4.33 -2.11
CA PHE A 84 11.50 2.91 -2.21
C PHE A 84 11.60 2.44 -3.67
N ASP A 85 10.73 2.93 -4.53
CA ASP A 85 10.70 2.60 -5.96
C ASP A 85 11.92 3.16 -6.71
N GLY A 86 12.43 4.30 -6.25
CA GLY A 86 13.64 4.93 -6.80
C GLY A 86 14.97 4.31 -6.35
N MET A 87 14.96 3.37 -5.41
CA MET A 87 16.16 2.66 -4.96
C MET A 87 16.63 1.64 -5.99
N ASP A 88 17.92 1.33 -5.97
CA ASP A 88 18.40 0.19 -6.73
C ASP A 88 17.94 -1.14 -6.10
N ILE A 89 18.01 -2.22 -6.90
CA ILE A 89 17.48 -3.53 -6.49
C ILE A 89 18.19 -4.11 -5.25
N VAL A 90 19.43 -3.72 -5.01
CA VAL A 90 20.21 -4.19 -3.84
C VAL A 90 19.70 -3.48 -2.60
N GLU A 91 19.51 -2.16 -2.67
CA GLU A 91 18.94 -1.37 -1.58
C GLU A 91 17.52 -1.82 -1.24
N GLN A 92 16.65 -2.03 -2.25
CA GLN A 92 15.30 -2.55 -2.04
C GLN A 92 15.32 -3.91 -1.31
N ARG A 93 16.28 -4.77 -1.67
CA ARG A 93 16.45 -6.07 -1.02
C ARG A 93 16.89 -5.93 0.44
N GLU A 94 17.83 -5.04 0.74
CA GLU A 94 18.28 -4.79 2.11
C GLU A 94 17.12 -4.32 3.01
N TRP A 95 16.25 -3.45 2.50
CA TRP A 95 15.03 -3.03 3.21
C TRP A 95 14.05 -4.18 3.42
N ALA A 96 13.86 -5.04 2.43
CA ALA A 96 13.00 -6.21 2.54
C ALA A 96 13.56 -7.23 3.55
N ASP A 97 14.87 -7.47 3.55
CA ASP A 97 15.55 -8.36 4.49
C ASP A 97 15.45 -7.81 5.93
N ASP A 98 15.63 -6.50 6.15
CA ASP A 98 15.42 -5.88 7.47
C ASP A 98 13.96 -6.05 7.95
N LEU A 99 13.00 -5.77 7.07
CA LEU A 99 11.59 -5.97 7.41
C LEU A 99 11.30 -7.42 7.79
N GLN A 100 11.85 -8.39 7.06
CA GLN A 100 11.65 -9.82 7.32
C GLN A 100 12.13 -10.22 8.72
N LEU A 101 13.22 -9.62 9.23
CA LEU A 101 13.73 -9.89 10.59
C LEU A 101 12.76 -9.41 11.69
N ARG A 102 11.89 -8.46 11.38
CA ARG A 102 10.93 -7.85 12.33
C ARG A 102 9.53 -8.45 12.25
N VAL A 103 9.26 -9.29 11.26
CA VAL A 103 7.95 -9.89 11.03
C VAL A 103 7.67 -11.01 12.02
N GLN A 104 6.53 -10.94 12.67
CA GLN A 104 5.95 -12.01 13.47
C GLN A 104 4.88 -12.72 12.63
N LEU A 105 5.21 -13.93 12.20
CA LEU A 105 4.35 -14.72 11.33
C LEU A 105 3.15 -15.33 12.09
N PRO A 106 2.00 -15.50 11.43
CA PRO A 106 0.90 -16.28 11.97
C PRO A 106 1.25 -17.78 11.99
N PRO A 107 0.50 -18.62 12.75
CA PRO A 107 0.68 -20.06 12.74
C PRO A 107 0.70 -20.62 11.30
N SER A 108 1.55 -21.62 11.06
CA SER A 108 1.67 -22.26 9.75
C SER A 108 0.60 -23.31 9.47
N ASP A 109 -0.19 -23.66 10.48
CA ASP A 109 -1.30 -24.60 10.37
C ASP A 109 -2.57 -23.96 9.78
N ASP A 110 -3.65 -24.73 9.68
CA ASP A 110 -4.92 -24.28 9.13
C ASP A 110 -5.73 -23.38 10.06
N THR A 111 -5.22 -23.07 11.26
CA THR A 111 -5.92 -22.21 12.23
C THR A 111 -5.80 -20.72 11.89
N ALA A 112 -4.74 -20.31 11.20
CA ALA A 112 -4.61 -18.93 10.74
C ALA A 112 -5.57 -18.66 9.57
N PRO A 113 -6.32 -17.53 9.59
CA PRO A 113 -7.16 -17.16 8.47
C PRO A 113 -6.32 -16.92 7.20
N ARG A 114 -6.93 -17.14 6.05
CA ARG A 114 -6.32 -16.94 4.73
C ARG A 114 -6.95 -15.77 4.00
N VAL A 115 -6.13 -14.96 3.36
CA VAL A 115 -6.58 -14.06 2.29
C VAL A 115 -6.23 -14.72 0.96
N CYS A 116 -7.25 -15.09 0.20
CA CYS A 116 -7.12 -15.72 -1.10
C CYS A 116 -7.29 -14.68 -2.20
N LEU A 117 -6.23 -14.46 -2.96
CA LEU A 117 -6.20 -13.48 -4.05
C LEU A 117 -6.65 -14.15 -5.35
N LEU A 118 -7.69 -13.60 -5.96
CA LEU A 118 -8.20 -14.01 -7.27
C LEU A 118 -7.71 -12.98 -8.30
N ASP A 119 -6.53 -13.22 -8.89
CA ASP A 119 -5.82 -12.22 -9.68
C ASP A 119 -4.90 -12.84 -10.75
N SER A 120 -3.79 -12.18 -11.09
CA SER A 120 -2.78 -12.59 -12.08
C SER A 120 -1.80 -13.68 -11.59
N GLY A 121 -2.00 -14.19 -10.37
CA GLY A 121 -1.06 -15.09 -9.70
C GLY A 121 -0.24 -14.34 -8.64
N VAL A 122 0.72 -15.02 -8.01
CA VAL A 122 1.63 -14.42 -7.02
C VAL A 122 3.04 -15.00 -7.21
N MET A 123 4.04 -14.13 -7.24
CA MET A 123 5.44 -14.53 -7.19
C MET A 123 5.81 -14.95 -5.76
N ARG A 124 5.50 -16.21 -5.42
CA ARG A 124 5.74 -16.76 -4.08
C ARG A 124 7.18 -16.64 -3.62
N ALA A 125 8.15 -16.73 -4.54
CA ALA A 125 9.57 -16.62 -4.21
C ALA A 125 10.01 -15.24 -3.72
N HIS A 126 9.12 -14.25 -3.71
CA HIS A 126 9.42 -12.95 -3.11
C HIS A 126 9.67 -13.09 -1.60
N PRO A 127 10.79 -12.56 -1.05
CA PRO A 127 11.20 -12.79 0.34
C PRO A 127 10.14 -12.48 1.39
N LEU A 128 9.35 -11.43 1.18
CA LEU A 128 8.28 -11.03 2.11
C LEU A 128 7.02 -11.92 1.99
N LEU A 129 6.84 -12.67 0.90
CA LEU A 129 5.65 -13.49 0.66
C LEU A 129 5.89 -14.97 0.92
N GLU A 130 7.11 -15.45 0.67
CA GLU A 130 7.47 -16.86 0.84
C GLU A 130 7.08 -17.43 2.22
N PRO A 131 7.28 -16.74 3.35
CA PRO A 131 6.90 -17.25 4.66
C PRO A 131 5.39 -17.34 4.89
N LEU A 132 4.57 -16.69 4.06
CA LEU A 132 3.13 -16.54 4.25
C LEU A 132 2.29 -17.51 3.42
N MET A 133 2.90 -18.25 2.49
CA MET A 133 2.18 -19.19 1.61
C MET A 133 3.05 -20.40 1.24
N ASP A 134 2.45 -21.56 1.27
CA ASP A 134 3.06 -22.79 0.82
C ASP A 134 2.81 -23.01 -0.68
N VAL A 135 3.52 -23.95 -1.30
CA VAL A 135 3.30 -24.29 -2.72
C VAL A 135 1.87 -24.77 -2.96
N GLY A 136 1.27 -25.46 -1.98
CA GLY A 136 -0.12 -25.94 -2.05
C GLY A 136 -1.18 -24.84 -1.97
N ASP A 137 -0.79 -23.60 -1.63
CA ASP A 137 -1.68 -22.44 -1.55
C ASP A 137 -1.78 -21.69 -2.89
N LEU A 138 -1.04 -22.15 -3.91
CA LEU A 138 -1.03 -21.58 -5.25
C LEU A 138 -1.88 -22.40 -6.21
N HIS A 139 -2.86 -21.75 -6.79
CA HIS A 139 -3.82 -22.35 -7.71
C HIS A 139 -3.90 -21.58 -9.02
N THR A 140 -4.48 -22.20 -10.03
CA THR A 140 -4.83 -21.59 -11.31
C THR A 140 -6.12 -22.20 -11.83
N VAL A 141 -6.91 -21.43 -12.56
CA VAL A 141 -8.11 -21.93 -13.24
C VAL A 141 -7.75 -22.69 -14.51
N GLU A 142 -6.64 -22.33 -15.17
CA GLU A 142 -6.12 -22.97 -16.37
C GLU A 142 -4.67 -23.43 -16.15
N PRO A 143 -4.41 -24.75 -16.12
CA PRO A 143 -3.06 -25.27 -15.81
C PRO A 143 -1.94 -24.73 -16.72
N LEU A 144 -2.25 -24.36 -17.96
CA LEU A 144 -1.27 -23.85 -18.92
C LEU A 144 -0.77 -22.45 -18.56
N TRP A 145 -1.48 -21.71 -17.71
CA TRP A 145 -1.04 -20.38 -17.26
C TRP A 145 -0.02 -20.42 -16.14
N GLY A 146 0.20 -21.59 -15.51
CA GLY A 146 0.99 -21.66 -14.29
C GLY A 146 0.30 -20.97 -13.12
N VAL A 147 1.08 -20.65 -12.06
CA VAL A 147 0.59 -20.02 -10.84
C VAL A 147 1.30 -18.70 -10.53
N ASP A 148 2.46 -18.49 -11.18
CA ASP A 148 3.30 -17.31 -10.94
C ASP A 148 2.68 -16.06 -11.58
N ASP A 149 2.95 -14.93 -10.95
CA ASP A 149 2.55 -13.62 -11.45
C ASP A 149 3.55 -13.12 -12.50
N GLU A 150 3.05 -12.82 -13.68
CA GLU A 150 3.84 -12.26 -14.79
C GLU A 150 3.52 -10.78 -15.04
N ALA A 151 2.56 -10.24 -14.27
CA ALA A 151 2.07 -8.87 -14.39
C ALA A 151 2.40 -7.98 -13.19
N ASP A 152 3.05 -8.54 -12.16
CA ASP A 152 3.38 -7.92 -10.87
C ASP A 152 2.17 -7.43 -10.05
N HIS A 153 0.95 -7.52 -10.59
CA HIS A 153 -0.26 -7.00 -9.97
C HIS A 153 -0.72 -7.85 -8.78
N GLY A 154 -0.87 -9.15 -8.94
CA GLY A 154 -1.28 -10.04 -7.86
C GLY A 154 -0.22 -10.14 -6.76
N THR A 155 1.05 -10.04 -7.10
CA THR A 155 2.18 -9.97 -6.15
C THR A 155 2.10 -8.71 -5.31
N GLY A 156 1.84 -7.55 -5.91
CA GLY A 156 1.62 -6.30 -5.20
C GLY A 156 0.43 -6.35 -4.26
N LEU A 157 -0.70 -6.93 -4.71
CA LEU A 157 -1.88 -7.14 -3.86
C LEU A 157 -1.63 -8.12 -2.71
N ALA A 158 -0.81 -9.13 -2.89
CA ALA A 158 -0.39 -10.04 -1.83
C ALA A 158 0.41 -9.30 -0.74
N GLY A 159 1.32 -8.43 -1.14
CA GLY A 159 2.03 -7.53 -0.23
C GLY A 159 1.08 -6.65 0.57
N LEU A 160 0.13 -6.01 -0.10
CA LEU A 160 -0.90 -5.17 0.53
C LEU A 160 -1.79 -5.96 1.51
N ALA A 161 -2.20 -7.17 1.13
CA ALA A 161 -3.04 -8.04 1.97
C ALA A 161 -2.33 -8.53 3.24
N ALA A 162 -1.00 -8.69 3.19
CA ALA A 162 -0.19 -9.14 4.31
C ALA A 162 0.27 -7.99 5.22
N TYR A 163 0.79 -6.93 4.64
CA TYR A 163 1.51 -5.86 5.34
C TYR A 163 0.73 -4.55 5.44
N GLY A 164 -0.38 -4.39 4.70
CA GLY A 164 -1.06 -3.11 4.57
C GLY A 164 -0.21 -2.10 3.78
N ASP A 165 -0.04 -0.90 4.30
CA ASP A 165 0.86 0.09 3.69
C ASP A 165 2.32 -0.34 3.92
N LEU A 166 2.95 -0.89 2.89
CA LEU A 166 4.33 -1.37 2.96
C LEU A 166 5.33 -0.23 3.25
N THR A 167 5.01 0.99 2.85
CA THR A 167 5.80 2.19 3.16
C THR A 167 5.90 2.41 4.67
N ASP A 168 4.77 2.28 5.39
CA ASP A 168 4.76 2.36 6.86
C ASP A 168 5.55 1.22 7.48
N ALA A 169 5.40 0.00 6.95
CA ALA A 169 6.09 -1.18 7.43
C ALA A 169 7.61 -1.08 7.28
N LEU A 170 8.07 -0.61 6.14
CA LEU A 170 9.50 -0.43 5.84
C LEU A 170 10.13 0.70 6.68
N SER A 171 9.46 1.84 6.81
CA SER A 171 9.98 3.00 7.55
C SER A 171 9.93 2.86 9.08
N SER A 172 9.28 1.81 9.60
CA SER A 172 9.21 1.51 11.03
C SER A 172 10.36 0.62 11.50
N ALA A 173 10.84 0.81 12.73
CA ALA A 173 11.76 -0.12 13.40
C ALA A 173 11.03 -1.12 14.32
N GLU A 174 9.69 -1.00 14.45
CA GLU A 174 8.89 -1.82 15.34
C GLU A 174 8.59 -3.20 14.74
N PRO A 175 8.41 -4.24 15.58
CA PRO A 175 7.96 -5.55 15.12
C PRO A 175 6.57 -5.47 14.45
N ILE A 176 6.41 -6.15 13.34
CA ILE A 176 5.16 -6.20 12.59
C ILE A 176 4.52 -7.57 12.76
N LYS A 177 3.29 -7.57 13.27
CA LYS A 177 2.52 -8.80 13.45
C LYS A 177 1.58 -9.01 12.26
N ILE A 178 1.83 -10.07 11.51
CA ILE A 178 0.94 -10.52 10.44
C ILE A 178 -0.14 -11.43 11.04
N SER A 179 -1.40 -11.17 10.72
CA SER A 179 -2.53 -11.90 11.29
C SER A 179 -3.13 -12.97 10.39
N ASN A 180 -2.77 -12.97 9.11
CA ASN A 180 -3.30 -13.88 8.10
C ASN A 180 -2.18 -14.50 7.28
N ARG A 181 -2.45 -15.63 6.68
CA ARG A 181 -1.64 -16.21 5.61
C ARG A 181 -2.29 -15.91 4.26
N LEU A 182 -1.62 -16.28 3.19
CA LEU A 182 -2.05 -15.98 1.82
C LEU A 182 -2.36 -17.27 1.06
N GLU A 183 -3.30 -17.18 0.15
CA GLU A 183 -3.57 -18.13 -0.93
C GLU A 183 -3.70 -17.34 -2.24
N SER A 184 -3.42 -17.95 -3.37
CA SER A 184 -3.54 -17.30 -4.67
C SER A 184 -4.19 -18.22 -5.69
N VAL A 185 -5.06 -17.64 -6.50
CA VAL A 185 -5.61 -18.30 -7.70
C VAL A 185 -5.41 -17.40 -8.90
N LYS A 186 -4.62 -17.86 -9.86
CA LYS A 186 -4.44 -17.15 -11.13
C LYS A 186 -5.70 -17.28 -11.97
N LEU A 187 -6.40 -16.15 -12.13
CA LEU A 187 -7.60 -16.02 -12.97
C LEU A 187 -7.30 -15.38 -14.32
N VAL A 188 -6.25 -14.53 -14.35
CA VAL A 188 -5.91 -13.72 -15.52
C VAL A 188 -4.46 -14.00 -15.89
N PRO A 189 -4.17 -14.46 -17.11
CA PRO A 189 -2.81 -14.57 -17.61
C PRO A 189 -2.26 -13.18 -17.96
N ALA A 190 -0.92 -13.08 -18.14
CA ALA A 190 -0.24 -11.83 -18.42
C ALA A 190 -0.71 -11.11 -19.70
N GLU A 191 -1.10 -11.87 -20.72
CA GLU A 191 -1.61 -11.34 -21.98
C GLU A 191 -3.00 -11.91 -22.22
N GLY A 192 -4.01 -11.08 -22.08
CA GLY A 192 -5.33 -11.07 -22.69
C GLY A 192 -6.02 -12.39 -23.08
N ALA A 193 -5.69 -13.53 -22.47
CA ALA A 193 -6.31 -14.82 -22.83
C ALA A 193 -7.82 -14.88 -22.55
N ASN A 194 -8.35 -13.86 -21.89
CA ASN A 194 -9.80 -13.67 -21.71
C ASN A 194 -10.40 -12.71 -22.74
N GLU A 195 -9.62 -12.28 -23.72
CA GLU A 195 -10.12 -11.46 -24.81
C GLU A 195 -11.16 -12.22 -25.62
N GLY A 196 -12.38 -11.74 -25.58
CA GLY A 196 -13.42 -12.13 -26.50
C GLY A 196 -14.70 -12.72 -25.96
N ASP A 197 -14.81 -13.12 -24.69
CA ASP A 197 -16.11 -13.58 -24.17
C ASP A 197 -16.33 -13.23 -22.68
N ALA A 198 -16.97 -12.09 -22.45
CA ALA A 198 -17.37 -11.61 -21.11
C ALA A 198 -18.19 -12.62 -20.30
N ARG A 199 -18.82 -13.61 -20.94
CA ARG A 199 -19.57 -14.68 -20.28
C ARG A 199 -18.67 -15.62 -19.50
N HIS A 200 -17.39 -15.68 -19.81
CA HIS A 200 -16.42 -16.53 -19.12
C HIS A 200 -15.99 -15.98 -17.75
N HIS A 201 -16.15 -14.70 -17.47
CA HIS A 201 -15.72 -14.12 -16.20
C HIS A 201 -16.41 -14.77 -14.99
N ALA A 202 -17.73 -14.95 -15.02
CA ALA A 202 -18.46 -15.62 -13.94
C ALA A 202 -18.00 -17.08 -13.75
N TYR A 203 -17.72 -17.79 -14.84
CA TYR A 203 -17.17 -19.13 -14.78
C TYR A 203 -15.78 -19.15 -14.16
N LEU A 204 -14.88 -18.27 -14.59
CA LEU A 204 -13.52 -18.18 -14.06
C LEU A 204 -13.52 -17.88 -12.55
N PHE A 205 -14.37 -16.96 -12.09
CA PHE A 205 -14.52 -16.68 -10.66
C PHE A 205 -15.07 -17.89 -9.90
N THR A 206 -16.04 -18.62 -10.45
CA THR A 206 -16.59 -19.83 -9.83
C THR A 206 -15.52 -20.92 -9.70
N GLU A 207 -14.75 -21.17 -10.75
CA GLU A 207 -13.63 -22.11 -10.72
C GLU A 207 -12.54 -21.64 -9.75
N GLY A 208 -12.23 -20.34 -9.78
CA GLY A 208 -11.22 -19.73 -8.91
C GLY A 208 -11.55 -19.92 -7.43
N VAL A 209 -12.78 -19.65 -7.02
CA VAL A 209 -13.23 -19.87 -5.64
C VAL A 209 -13.21 -21.36 -5.29
N SER A 210 -13.59 -22.22 -6.22
CA SER A 210 -13.69 -23.67 -5.98
C SER A 210 -12.34 -24.34 -5.73
N ARG A 211 -11.24 -23.86 -6.35
CA ARG A 211 -9.91 -24.47 -6.25
C ARG A 211 -9.39 -24.56 -4.80
N PRO A 212 -9.27 -23.48 -4.05
CA PRO A 212 -8.80 -23.53 -2.66
C PRO A 212 -9.84 -24.19 -1.73
N GLU A 213 -11.15 -24.09 -2.02
CA GLU A 213 -12.19 -24.76 -1.24
C GLU A 213 -12.12 -26.28 -1.36
N ILE A 214 -11.77 -26.82 -2.53
CA ILE A 214 -11.56 -28.26 -2.74
C ILE A 214 -10.23 -28.69 -2.10
N SER A 215 -9.18 -27.90 -2.25
CA SER A 215 -7.86 -28.24 -1.75
C SER A 215 -7.78 -28.25 -0.22
N ALA A 216 -8.43 -27.29 0.43
CA ALA A 216 -8.39 -27.10 1.89
C ALA A 216 -9.76 -26.62 2.43
N PRO A 217 -10.78 -27.50 2.49
CA PRO A 217 -12.17 -27.11 2.78
C PRO A 217 -12.40 -26.59 4.20
N ASN A 218 -11.50 -26.87 5.12
CA ASN A 218 -11.67 -26.49 6.54
C ASN A 218 -11.00 -25.16 6.89
N ARG A 219 -10.28 -24.54 5.96
CA ARG A 219 -9.61 -23.26 6.18
C ARG A 219 -10.61 -22.11 6.17
N GLN A 220 -10.44 -21.22 7.16
CA GLN A 220 -11.15 -19.94 7.12
C GLN A 220 -10.47 -19.02 6.11
N ARG A 221 -11.21 -18.51 5.13
CA ARG A 221 -10.67 -17.62 4.11
C ARG A 221 -11.59 -16.48 3.75
N VAL A 222 -10.98 -15.41 3.26
CA VAL A 222 -11.64 -14.29 2.61
C VAL A 222 -11.09 -14.21 1.19
N PHE A 223 -11.96 -14.15 0.21
CA PHE A 223 -11.58 -13.93 -1.18
C PHE A 223 -11.49 -12.44 -1.48
N THR A 224 -10.47 -12.03 -2.20
CA THR A 224 -10.32 -10.66 -2.71
C THR A 224 -9.93 -10.69 -4.17
N SER A 225 -10.42 -9.72 -4.93
CA SER A 225 -10.09 -9.53 -6.34
C SER A 225 -10.06 -8.05 -6.66
N ALA A 226 -9.05 -7.63 -7.44
CA ALA A 226 -8.93 -6.28 -7.98
C ALA A 226 -8.89 -6.28 -9.53
N VAL A 227 -9.42 -7.35 -10.13
CA VAL A 227 -9.52 -7.47 -11.59
C VAL A 227 -10.63 -6.55 -12.10
N THR A 228 -10.32 -5.73 -13.10
CA THR A 228 -11.28 -4.88 -13.79
C THR A 228 -11.52 -5.40 -15.20
N ALA A 229 -12.78 -5.38 -15.63
CA ALA A 229 -13.13 -5.59 -17.03
C ALA A 229 -13.12 -4.25 -17.76
N SER A 230 -12.23 -4.09 -18.74
CA SER A 230 -12.05 -2.82 -19.48
C SER A 230 -13.16 -2.50 -20.48
N ASP A 231 -14.09 -3.43 -20.71
CA ASP A 231 -15.04 -3.40 -21.84
C ASP A 231 -16.52 -3.30 -21.41
N TYR A 232 -16.80 -2.59 -20.31
CA TYR A 232 -18.18 -2.23 -19.94
C TYR A 232 -18.38 -0.74 -20.00
#